data_cf235c09371d6dc927d5df4b36b273d2
#
_entry.id   cf235c09371d6dc927d5df4b36b273d2
#
_cell.length_a   1.000
_cell.length_b   1.000
_cell.length_c   1.000
_cell.angle_alpha   90.00
_cell.angle_beta   90.00
_cell.angle_gamma   90.00
#
_symmetry.space_group_name_H-M   'P 1'
#
loop_
_entity.id
_entity.type
_entity.pdbx_description
1 polymer ?
#
loop_
_entity_poly.entity_id
_entity_poly.type
_entity_poly.pdbx_seq_one_letter_code
_entity_poly.pdbx_strand_id
1 'polypeptide(L)'
;MWDVVIVRPILNLLLLLYKYLGNETIIAVTLVTLVLRLLVTPLMLKQQQAARKQQELRPKIMEIQKKYKDDPQKLMEEQRKLGLNPLGGCLPSLVQLPLMIGLYQAIIRALASTPLQLLELPRDIYRWIPSFSSLIPLKSQFLWLDLALPDPLFVLPILVVATSWFYQKLITPPALDAQAEAMNKQMMLMMPLMMGFFSLTYASGLAIYFLITNLVGILQYYLFRRHYTYATPAETDKKPVPQKPPRANAKS
;
A
#
# COMPACT_ATOMS: atom_id res chain seq x y z
N MET A 1 9.84 8.10 -18.95
CA MET A 1 8.44 7.65 -18.74
C MET A 1 8.00 7.76 -17.27
N TRP A 2 8.80 7.28 -16.30
CA TRP A 2 8.48 7.36 -14.86
C TRP A 2 8.08 8.77 -14.41
N ASP A 3 8.94 9.76 -14.66
CA ASP A 3 8.68 11.14 -14.25
C ASP A 3 7.38 11.70 -14.83
N VAL A 4 7.10 11.45 -16.10
CA VAL A 4 5.93 12.00 -16.79
C VAL A 4 4.63 11.37 -16.31
N VAL A 5 4.63 10.07 -15.98
CA VAL A 5 3.43 9.32 -15.67
C VAL A 5 3.10 9.37 -14.18
N ILE A 6 4.10 9.43 -13.29
CA ILE A 6 3.91 9.33 -11.85
C ILE A 6 4.35 10.60 -11.13
N VAL A 7 5.61 11.01 -11.27
CA VAL A 7 6.17 12.10 -10.46
C VAL A 7 5.54 13.45 -10.79
N ARG A 8 5.48 13.82 -12.07
CA ARG A 8 4.91 15.10 -12.50
C ARG A 8 3.44 15.29 -12.14
N PRO A 9 2.53 14.33 -12.36
CA PRO A 9 1.14 14.47 -11.90
C PRO A 9 1.01 14.66 -10.40
N ILE A 10 1.77 13.89 -9.60
CA ILE A 10 1.75 13.99 -8.14
C ILE A 10 2.31 15.35 -7.70
N LEU A 11 3.43 15.78 -8.28
CA LEU A 11 4.05 17.09 -8.00
C LEU A 11 3.08 18.24 -8.31
N ASN A 12 2.47 18.21 -9.48
CA ASN A 12 1.54 19.27 -9.89
C ASN A 12 0.27 19.31 -9.04
N LEU A 13 -0.24 18.15 -8.65
CA LEU A 13 -1.34 18.04 -7.69
C LEU A 13 -0.95 18.60 -6.31
N LEU A 14 0.26 18.28 -5.84
CA LEU A 14 0.79 18.80 -4.58
C LEU A 14 0.88 20.32 -4.60
N LEU A 15 1.46 20.90 -5.65
CA LEU A 15 1.59 22.36 -5.82
C LEU A 15 0.24 23.05 -5.92
N LEU A 16 -0.71 22.45 -6.63
CA LEU A 16 -2.07 22.95 -6.72
C LEU A 16 -2.74 23.00 -5.36
N LEU A 17 -2.71 21.90 -4.62
CA LEU A 17 -3.30 21.83 -3.28
C LEU A 17 -2.60 22.76 -2.30
N TYR A 18 -1.28 22.86 -2.36
CA TYR A 18 -0.50 23.80 -1.55
C TYR A 18 -0.99 25.24 -1.74
N LYS A 19 -1.16 25.67 -3.01
CA LYS A 19 -1.63 27.00 -3.34
C LYS A 19 -3.02 27.34 -2.79
N TYR A 20 -3.96 26.37 -2.90
CA TYR A 20 -5.36 26.62 -2.50
C TYR A 20 -5.62 26.41 -1.01
N LEU A 21 -4.69 25.79 -0.27
CA LEU A 21 -4.89 25.41 1.14
C LEU A 21 -4.01 26.19 2.12
N GLY A 22 -3.71 27.43 1.80
CA GLY A 22 -3.04 28.35 2.73
C GLY A 22 -1.53 28.15 2.84
N ASN A 23 -0.89 27.56 1.84
CA ASN A 23 0.57 27.36 1.75
C ASN A 23 1.15 26.47 2.88
N GLU A 24 0.39 25.47 3.32
CA GLU A 24 0.84 24.49 4.30
C GLU A 24 1.14 23.15 3.62
N THR A 25 2.42 22.80 3.56
CA THR A 25 2.91 21.60 2.85
C THR A 25 2.34 20.30 3.42
N ILE A 26 2.17 20.22 4.74
CA ILE A 26 1.62 19.03 5.39
C ILE A 26 0.17 18.76 4.98
N ILE A 27 -0.64 19.82 4.83
CA ILE A 27 -2.03 19.69 4.37
C ILE A 27 -2.06 19.22 2.92
N ALA A 28 -1.19 19.80 2.09
CA ALA A 28 -1.08 19.40 0.69
C ALA A 28 -0.64 17.92 0.55
N VAL A 29 0.38 17.48 1.29
CA VAL A 29 0.84 16.07 1.32
C VAL A 29 -0.27 15.14 1.81
N THR A 30 -0.99 15.54 2.87
CA THR A 30 -2.11 14.76 3.41
C THR A 30 -3.19 14.55 2.37
N LEU A 31 -3.61 15.60 1.68
CA LEU A 31 -4.68 15.53 0.69
C LEU A 31 -4.25 14.79 -0.58
N VAL A 32 -3.01 14.98 -1.05
CA VAL A 32 -2.46 14.16 -2.15
C VAL A 32 -2.52 12.67 -1.75
N THR A 33 -2.10 12.35 -0.53
CA THR A 33 -2.13 10.97 -0.03
C THR A 33 -3.56 10.42 0.01
N LEU A 34 -4.53 11.22 0.45
CA LEU A 34 -5.94 10.83 0.45
C LEU A 34 -6.48 10.58 -0.96
N VAL A 35 -6.18 11.47 -1.91
CA VAL A 35 -6.58 11.30 -3.32
C VAL A 35 -5.99 10.02 -3.89
N LEU A 36 -4.68 9.79 -3.72
CA LEU A 36 -4.02 8.58 -4.18
C LEU A 36 -4.61 7.32 -3.54
N ARG A 37 -4.91 7.36 -2.25
CA ARG A 37 -5.58 6.27 -1.53
C ARG A 37 -6.96 5.97 -2.09
N LEU A 38 -7.75 6.99 -2.35
CA LEU A 38 -9.09 6.83 -2.94
C LEU A 38 -9.01 6.18 -4.33
N LEU A 39 -8.06 6.60 -5.15
CA LEU A 39 -7.84 6.00 -6.48
C LEU A 39 -7.44 4.52 -6.41
N VAL A 40 -6.67 4.13 -5.40
CA VAL A 40 -6.22 2.73 -5.22
C VAL A 40 -7.24 1.87 -4.46
N THR A 41 -8.18 2.48 -3.73
CA THR A 41 -9.20 1.76 -2.93
C THR A 41 -9.94 0.66 -3.72
N PRO A 42 -10.47 0.88 -4.94
CA PRO A 42 -11.17 -0.17 -5.68
C PRO A 42 -10.27 -1.37 -6.01
N LEU A 43 -8.98 -1.13 -6.25
CA LEU A 43 -8.01 -2.21 -6.45
C LEU A 43 -7.77 -2.99 -5.15
N MET A 44 -7.62 -2.31 -4.02
CA MET A 44 -7.47 -2.94 -2.70
C MET A 44 -8.68 -3.78 -2.32
N LEU A 45 -9.90 -3.31 -2.59
CA LEU A 45 -11.12 -4.08 -2.33
C LEU A 45 -11.18 -5.38 -3.17
N LYS A 46 -10.78 -5.32 -4.45
CA LYS A 46 -10.68 -6.53 -5.29
C LYS A 46 -9.65 -7.53 -4.76
N GLN A 47 -8.53 -7.04 -4.25
CA GLN A 47 -7.49 -7.89 -3.63
C GLN A 47 -8.00 -8.56 -2.35
N GLN A 48 -8.75 -7.83 -1.51
CA GLN A 48 -9.37 -8.40 -0.31
C GLN A 48 -10.42 -9.47 -0.66
N GLN A 49 -11.19 -9.27 -1.72
CA GLN A 49 -12.11 -10.29 -2.21
C GLN A 49 -11.38 -11.54 -2.70
N ALA A 50 -10.23 -11.38 -3.38
CA ALA A 50 -9.41 -12.51 -3.80
C ALA A 50 -8.82 -13.27 -2.61
N ALA A 51 -8.32 -12.56 -1.59
CA ALA A 51 -7.83 -13.17 -0.34
C ALA A 51 -8.94 -13.94 0.40
N ARG A 52 -10.15 -13.39 0.43
CA ARG A 52 -11.32 -14.07 1.01
C ARG A 52 -11.68 -15.36 0.25
N LYS A 53 -11.71 -15.34 -1.08
CA LYS A 53 -11.92 -16.56 -1.89
C LYS A 53 -10.87 -17.63 -1.61
N GLN A 54 -9.62 -17.23 -1.41
CA GLN A 54 -8.54 -18.15 -1.06
C GLN A 54 -8.81 -18.83 0.28
N GLN A 55 -9.36 -18.12 1.25
CA GLN A 55 -9.75 -18.71 2.54
C GLN A 55 -10.96 -19.65 2.45
N GLU A 56 -11.97 -19.32 1.64
CA GLU A 56 -13.10 -20.17 1.38
C GLU A 56 -12.69 -21.52 0.75
N LEU A 57 -11.60 -21.51 -0.05
CA LEU A 57 -11.03 -22.70 -0.68
C LEU A 57 -9.99 -23.43 0.19
N ARG A 58 -9.79 -22.97 1.44
CA ARG A 58 -8.82 -23.53 2.40
C ARG A 58 -8.82 -25.06 2.48
N PRO A 59 -9.96 -25.77 2.70
CA PRO A 59 -9.96 -27.22 2.82
C PRO A 59 -9.38 -27.91 1.58
N LYS A 60 -9.73 -27.43 0.38
CA LYS A 60 -9.19 -27.97 -0.89
C LYS A 60 -7.70 -27.68 -1.06
N ILE A 61 -7.23 -26.52 -0.62
CA ILE A 61 -5.81 -26.17 -0.67
C ILE A 61 -5.02 -27.11 0.22
N MET A 62 -5.50 -27.40 1.44
CA MET A 62 -4.84 -28.31 2.37
C MET A 62 -4.80 -29.75 1.85
N GLU A 63 -5.85 -30.23 1.18
CA GLU A 63 -5.87 -31.55 0.53
C GLU A 63 -4.82 -31.65 -0.58
N ILE A 64 -4.74 -30.62 -1.45
CA ILE A 64 -3.76 -30.54 -2.53
C ILE A 64 -2.33 -30.47 -1.98
N GLN A 65 -2.10 -29.67 -0.93
CA GLN A 65 -0.79 -29.60 -0.27
C GLN A 65 -0.35 -30.94 0.33
N LYS A 66 -1.26 -31.67 0.97
CA LYS A 66 -0.98 -33.02 1.50
C LYS A 66 -0.69 -34.00 0.37
N LYS A 67 -1.45 -33.95 -0.74
CA LYS A 67 -1.34 -34.90 -1.84
C LYS A 67 -0.07 -34.70 -2.69
N TYR A 68 0.35 -33.45 -2.86
CA TYR A 68 1.49 -33.09 -3.75
C TYR A 68 2.63 -32.46 -2.95
N LYS A 69 2.86 -32.90 -1.71
CA LYS A 69 3.88 -32.34 -0.81
C LYS A 69 5.29 -32.37 -1.41
N ASP A 70 5.60 -33.42 -2.17
CA ASP A 70 6.92 -33.68 -2.75
C ASP A 70 7.06 -33.20 -4.21
N ASP A 71 5.99 -32.62 -4.79
CA ASP A 71 5.97 -32.14 -6.18
C ASP A 71 5.46 -30.69 -6.25
N PRO A 72 6.36 -29.69 -6.10
CA PRO A 72 5.98 -28.27 -6.10
C PRO A 72 5.34 -27.81 -7.42
N GLN A 73 5.68 -28.44 -8.55
CA GLN A 73 5.14 -28.07 -9.86
C GLN A 73 3.68 -28.46 -9.97
N LYS A 74 3.34 -29.70 -9.60
CA LYS A 74 1.93 -30.16 -9.58
C LYS A 74 1.10 -29.42 -8.53
N LEU A 75 1.71 -29.09 -7.38
CA LEU A 75 1.06 -28.29 -6.36
C LEU A 75 0.60 -26.93 -6.92
N MET A 76 1.50 -26.22 -7.62
CA MET A 76 1.18 -24.92 -8.25
C MET A 76 0.15 -25.06 -9.37
N GLU A 77 0.22 -26.13 -10.16
CA GLU A 77 -0.73 -26.39 -11.24
C GLU A 77 -2.15 -26.62 -10.71
N GLU A 78 -2.29 -27.47 -9.68
CA GLU A 78 -3.58 -27.74 -9.05
C GLU A 78 -4.15 -26.49 -8.32
N GLN A 79 -3.32 -25.70 -7.68
CA GLN A 79 -3.75 -24.42 -7.12
C GLN A 79 -4.23 -23.46 -8.21
N ARG A 80 -3.55 -23.41 -9.36
CA ARG A 80 -3.99 -22.63 -10.52
C ARG A 80 -5.36 -23.09 -11.08
N LYS A 81 -5.62 -24.42 -11.12
CA LYS A 81 -6.92 -24.97 -11.54
C LYS A 81 -8.05 -24.51 -10.63
N LEU A 82 -7.78 -24.28 -9.35
CA LEU A 82 -8.71 -23.68 -8.39
C LEU A 82 -8.90 -22.16 -8.60
N GLY A 83 -8.20 -21.55 -9.54
CA GLY A 83 -8.24 -20.11 -9.77
C GLY A 83 -7.46 -19.29 -8.74
N LEU A 84 -6.56 -19.94 -8.00
CA LEU A 84 -5.69 -19.29 -7.02
C LEU A 84 -4.45 -18.75 -7.72
N ASN A 85 -4.18 -17.48 -7.50
CA ASN A 85 -2.93 -16.88 -7.96
C ASN A 85 -1.99 -16.71 -6.76
N PRO A 86 -0.87 -17.44 -6.70
CA PRO A 86 0.08 -17.33 -5.61
C PRO A 86 0.69 -15.93 -5.48
N LEU A 87 0.74 -15.17 -6.57
CA LEU A 87 1.22 -13.78 -6.59
C LEU A 87 0.16 -12.77 -6.12
N GLY A 88 -1.09 -13.18 -5.93
CA GLY A 88 -2.17 -12.28 -5.53
C GLY A 88 -1.95 -11.63 -4.15
N GLY A 89 -1.22 -12.28 -3.26
CA GLY A 89 -0.92 -11.77 -1.93
C GLY A 89 0.11 -10.63 -1.89
N CYS A 90 1.05 -10.57 -2.85
CA CYS A 90 2.09 -9.52 -2.88
C CYS A 90 1.73 -8.34 -3.80
N LEU A 91 0.63 -8.44 -4.58
CA LEU A 91 0.19 -7.39 -5.49
C LEU A 91 -0.02 -6.02 -4.82
N PRO A 92 -0.58 -5.91 -3.59
CA PRO A 92 -0.68 -4.63 -2.88
C PRO A 92 0.66 -3.94 -2.71
N SER A 93 1.69 -4.67 -2.32
CA SER A 93 3.05 -4.13 -2.12
C SER A 93 3.67 -3.65 -3.42
N LEU A 94 3.42 -4.35 -4.54
CA LEU A 94 3.92 -3.96 -5.86
C LEU A 94 3.29 -2.66 -6.36
N VAL A 95 2.03 -2.38 -6.05
CA VAL A 95 1.37 -1.12 -6.40
C VAL A 95 1.79 0.00 -5.45
N GLN A 96 2.03 -0.32 -4.18
CA GLN A 96 2.42 0.65 -3.16
C GLN A 96 3.81 1.24 -3.42
N LEU A 97 4.80 0.43 -3.88
CA LEU A 97 6.16 0.89 -4.11
C LEU A 97 6.26 2.03 -5.13
N PRO A 98 5.67 1.94 -6.34
CA PRO A 98 5.66 3.06 -7.28
C PRO A 98 5.03 4.33 -6.72
N LEU A 99 3.91 4.22 -6.01
CA LEU A 99 3.24 5.38 -5.41
C LEU A 99 4.11 6.04 -4.33
N MET A 100 4.74 5.23 -3.47
CA MET A 100 5.64 5.70 -2.43
C MET A 100 6.84 6.45 -3.03
N ILE A 101 7.52 5.83 -3.99
CA ILE A 101 8.70 6.43 -4.64
C ILE A 101 8.30 7.71 -5.40
N GLY A 102 7.19 7.66 -6.13
CA GLY A 102 6.70 8.81 -6.88
C GLY A 102 6.32 9.99 -5.99
N LEU A 103 5.62 9.73 -4.89
CA LEU A 103 5.27 10.78 -3.93
C LEU A 103 6.49 11.33 -3.20
N TYR A 104 7.42 10.46 -2.78
CA TYR A 104 8.69 10.90 -2.19
C TYR A 104 9.46 11.83 -3.12
N GLN A 105 9.64 11.42 -4.38
CA GLN A 105 10.32 12.25 -5.37
C GLN A 105 9.58 13.58 -5.62
N ALA A 106 8.26 13.56 -5.65
CA ALA A 106 7.45 14.77 -5.80
C ALA A 106 7.61 15.72 -4.60
N ILE A 107 7.60 15.20 -3.37
CA ILE A 107 7.80 16.00 -2.16
C ILE A 107 9.20 16.64 -2.16
N ILE A 108 10.25 15.84 -2.38
CA ILE A 108 11.64 16.35 -2.38
C ILE A 108 11.87 17.40 -3.48
N ARG A 109 11.30 17.18 -4.67
CA ARG A 109 11.36 18.18 -5.75
C ARG A 109 10.58 19.45 -5.41
N ALA A 110 9.41 19.32 -4.79
CA ALA A 110 8.59 20.47 -4.40
C ALA A 110 9.24 21.31 -3.29
N LEU A 111 9.90 20.66 -2.32
CA LEU A 111 10.64 21.35 -1.28
C LEU A 111 11.90 22.03 -1.79
N ALA A 112 12.44 21.57 -2.94
CA ALA A 112 13.57 22.16 -3.67
C ALA A 112 14.71 22.60 -2.72
N SER A 113 15.13 21.67 -1.85
CA SER A 113 16.13 21.93 -0.80
C SER A 113 17.54 22.25 -1.31
N THR A 114 17.78 22.02 -2.62
CA THR A 114 19.06 22.35 -3.26
C THR A 114 18.88 23.34 -4.42
N PRO A 115 19.90 24.21 -4.70
CA PRO A 115 19.84 25.16 -5.81
C PRO A 115 19.58 24.50 -7.18
N LEU A 116 20.13 23.29 -7.39
CA LEU A 116 19.92 22.54 -8.64
C LEU A 116 18.47 22.12 -8.80
N GLN A 117 17.82 21.65 -7.73
CA GLN A 117 16.40 21.28 -7.74
C GLN A 117 15.50 22.49 -8.05
N LEU A 118 15.86 23.67 -7.56
CA LEU A 118 15.13 24.92 -7.89
C LEU A 118 15.20 25.25 -9.39
N LEU A 119 16.33 24.98 -10.03
CA LEU A 119 16.50 25.24 -11.46
C LEU A 119 15.77 24.21 -12.34
N GLU A 120 15.65 22.98 -11.89
CA GLU A 120 14.99 21.88 -12.63
C GLU A 120 13.47 21.88 -12.47
N LEU A 121 12.97 22.32 -11.32
CA LEU A 121 11.56 22.29 -10.98
C LEU A 121 10.61 22.93 -12.01
N PRO A 122 10.95 24.08 -12.66
CA PRO A 122 10.09 24.67 -13.69
C PRO A 122 9.81 23.75 -14.89
N ARG A 123 10.70 22.79 -15.18
CA ARG A 123 10.52 21.83 -16.27
C ARG A 123 9.48 20.77 -15.99
N ASP A 124 9.20 20.51 -14.69
CA ASP A 124 8.28 19.49 -14.25
C ASP A 124 6.87 20.03 -13.97
N ILE A 125 6.70 21.36 -13.99
CA ILE A 125 5.42 22.00 -13.72
C ILE A 125 4.62 22.22 -14.99
N TYR A 126 3.32 21.96 -14.89
CA TYR A 126 2.39 22.18 -16.00
C TYR A 126 2.15 23.69 -16.22
N ARG A 127 2.19 24.13 -17.49
CA ARG A 127 2.05 25.55 -17.89
C ARG A 127 0.74 26.21 -17.45
N TRP A 128 -0.28 25.44 -17.12
CA TRP A 128 -1.59 25.95 -16.69
C TRP A 128 -1.66 26.30 -15.20
N ILE A 129 -0.61 26.00 -14.41
CA ILE A 129 -0.53 26.42 -13.01
C ILE A 129 0.03 27.86 -12.98
N PRO A 130 -0.82 28.86 -12.68
CA PRO A 130 -0.37 30.25 -12.68
C PRO A 130 0.44 30.58 -11.42
N SER A 131 1.41 31.50 -11.59
CA SER A 131 2.17 32.11 -10.48
C SER A 131 2.94 31.11 -9.60
N PHE A 132 3.48 30.07 -10.21
CA PHE A 132 4.19 29.05 -9.46
C PHE A 132 5.53 29.54 -8.87
N SER A 133 6.19 30.51 -9.50
CA SER A 133 7.47 31.09 -9.04
C SER A 133 7.38 31.73 -7.65
N SER A 134 6.21 32.19 -7.24
CA SER A 134 5.96 32.74 -5.90
C SER A 134 5.67 31.68 -4.83
N LEU A 135 5.49 30.41 -5.23
CA LEU A 135 5.16 29.29 -4.32
C LEU A 135 6.40 28.50 -3.90
N ILE A 136 7.53 28.72 -4.56
CA ILE A 136 8.74 27.92 -4.37
C ILE A 136 9.84 28.76 -3.70
N PRO A 137 10.61 28.15 -2.76
CA PRO A 137 10.44 26.79 -2.21
C PRO A 137 9.21 26.67 -1.30
N LEU A 138 8.62 25.48 -1.25
CA LEU A 138 7.52 25.21 -0.32
C LEU A 138 8.02 25.32 1.12
N LYS A 139 7.12 25.71 2.02
CA LYS A 139 7.41 25.74 3.45
C LYS A 139 7.74 24.33 3.96
N SER A 140 9.01 24.09 4.30
CA SER A 140 9.48 22.77 4.75
C SER A 140 9.22 22.51 6.23
N GLN A 141 9.08 23.56 7.03
CA GLN A 141 8.95 23.45 8.48
C GLN A 141 7.50 23.19 8.91
N PHE A 142 7.33 22.20 9.77
CA PHE A 142 6.07 21.90 10.45
C PHE A 142 6.34 21.45 11.88
N LEU A 143 5.89 22.23 12.88
CA LEU A 143 6.22 22.03 14.30
C LEU A 143 7.74 21.99 14.52
N TRP A 144 8.27 20.83 14.94
CA TRP A 144 9.71 20.57 15.11
C TRP A 144 10.34 19.89 13.89
N LEU A 145 9.54 19.56 12.86
CA LEU A 145 9.99 18.80 11.71
C LEU A 145 10.42 19.72 10.57
N ASP A 146 11.50 19.35 9.91
CA ASP A 146 11.81 19.79 8.56
C ASP A 146 11.42 18.63 7.60
N LEU A 147 10.45 18.87 6.73
CA LEU A 147 9.92 17.85 5.83
C LEU A 147 10.96 17.33 4.82
N ALA A 148 12.07 18.08 4.62
CA ALA A 148 13.17 17.68 3.75
C ALA A 148 14.23 16.84 4.48
N LEU A 149 14.22 16.80 5.82
CA LEU A 149 15.20 16.12 6.65
C LEU A 149 14.55 15.00 7.47
N PRO A 150 15.32 14.02 7.96
CA PRO A 150 14.82 13.03 8.92
C PRO A 150 14.37 13.67 10.23
N ASP A 151 13.44 13.02 10.93
CA ASP A 151 12.94 13.50 12.23
C ASP A 151 14.02 13.43 13.32
N PRO A 152 14.44 14.57 13.90
CA PRO A 152 15.50 14.59 14.91
C PRO A 152 15.06 14.01 16.26
N LEU A 153 13.76 13.95 16.55
CA LEU A 153 13.21 13.46 17.81
C LEU A 153 12.77 11.99 17.76
N PHE A 154 12.88 11.32 16.61
CA PHE A 154 12.45 9.94 16.39
C PHE A 154 10.96 9.66 16.69
N VAL A 155 10.14 10.68 16.86
CA VAL A 155 8.70 10.55 17.16
C VAL A 155 7.96 9.94 15.97
N LEU A 156 8.22 10.45 14.75
CA LEU A 156 7.58 9.93 13.54
C LEU A 156 7.93 8.46 13.26
N PRO A 157 9.20 8.01 13.31
CA PRO A 157 9.54 6.61 13.13
C PRO A 157 8.80 5.69 14.09
N ILE A 158 8.70 6.05 15.38
CA ILE A 158 7.96 5.27 16.38
C ILE A 158 6.47 5.19 16.03
N LEU A 159 5.85 6.31 15.67
CA LEU A 159 4.45 6.35 15.25
C LEU A 159 4.21 5.55 13.98
N VAL A 160 5.13 5.60 13.01
CA VAL A 160 5.05 4.81 11.78
C VAL A 160 5.11 3.32 12.09
N VAL A 161 6.04 2.87 12.94
CA VAL A 161 6.13 1.46 13.35
C VAL A 161 4.84 1.01 14.05
N ALA A 162 4.39 1.77 15.05
CA ALA A 162 3.19 1.42 15.82
C ALA A 162 1.93 1.35 14.94
N THR A 163 1.70 2.37 14.10
CA THR A 163 0.53 2.41 13.21
C THR A 163 0.62 1.37 12.09
N SER A 164 1.80 1.10 11.56
CA SER A 164 2.03 0.05 10.56
C SER A 164 1.75 -1.33 11.14
N TRP A 165 2.25 -1.61 12.34
CA TRP A 165 2.00 -2.87 13.04
C TRP A 165 0.50 -3.07 13.30
N PHE A 166 -0.17 -2.02 13.79
CA PHE A 166 -1.61 -2.08 14.06
C PHE A 166 -2.41 -2.30 12.77
N TYR A 167 -2.10 -1.55 11.71
CA TYR A 167 -2.73 -1.71 10.40
C TYR A 167 -2.50 -3.11 9.83
N GLN A 168 -1.25 -3.60 9.87
CA GLN A 168 -0.89 -4.95 9.42
C GLN A 168 -1.69 -6.03 10.16
N LYS A 169 -1.83 -5.90 11.49
CA LYS A 169 -2.63 -6.82 12.31
C LYS A 169 -4.10 -6.86 11.89
N LEU A 170 -4.66 -5.72 11.48
CA LEU A 170 -6.06 -5.65 11.03
C LEU A 170 -6.29 -6.32 9.68
N ILE A 171 -5.34 -6.18 8.74
CA ILE A 171 -5.52 -6.65 7.36
C ILE A 171 -4.98 -8.05 7.11
N THR A 172 -4.15 -8.60 8.00
CA THR A 172 -3.55 -9.93 7.82
C THR A 172 -4.62 -11.00 7.96
N PRO A 173 -4.83 -11.83 6.93
CA PRO A 173 -5.78 -12.93 6.99
C PRO A 173 -5.29 -14.04 7.93
N PRO A 174 -6.21 -14.83 8.54
CA PRO A 174 -5.85 -16.00 9.32
C PRO A 174 -5.02 -16.99 8.48
N ALA A 175 -3.99 -17.56 9.08
CA ALA A 175 -3.11 -18.50 8.41
C ALA A 175 -3.85 -19.78 7.98
N LEU A 176 -3.46 -20.35 6.84
CA LEU A 176 -4.02 -21.59 6.31
C LEU A 176 -3.35 -22.82 6.92
N ASP A 177 -2.05 -22.72 7.20
CA ASP A 177 -1.21 -23.77 7.75
C ASP A 177 -0.10 -23.18 8.62
N ALA A 178 0.72 -24.02 9.25
CA ALA A 178 1.82 -23.58 10.10
C ALA A 178 2.89 -22.77 9.34
N GLN A 179 3.11 -23.03 8.06
CA GLN A 179 4.04 -22.29 7.24
C GLN A 179 3.51 -20.88 6.94
N ALA A 180 2.23 -20.75 6.59
CA ALA A 180 1.57 -19.46 6.40
C ALA A 180 1.52 -18.67 7.72
N GLU A 181 1.36 -19.32 8.86
CA GLU A 181 1.40 -18.67 10.18
C GLU A 181 2.79 -18.11 10.48
N ALA A 182 3.85 -18.87 10.22
CA ALA A 182 5.21 -18.40 10.40
C ALA A 182 5.51 -17.20 9.49
N MET A 183 5.08 -17.25 8.22
CA MET A 183 5.24 -16.16 7.25
C MET A 183 4.44 -14.93 7.64
N ASN A 184 3.21 -15.08 8.13
CA ASN A 184 2.40 -13.97 8.63
C ASN A 184 3.05 -13.30 9.85
N LYS A 185 3.59 -14.08 10.79
CA LYS A 185 4.32 -13.58 11.97
C LYS A 185 5.57 -12.80 11.54
N GLN A 186 6.33 -13.35 10.60
CA GLN A 186 7.51 -12.69 10.06
C GLN A 186 7.14 -11.36 9.37
N MET A 187 6.13 -11.36 8.49
CA MET A 187 5.65 -10.14 7.83
C MET A 187 5.13 -9.11 8.83
N MET A 188 4.42 -9.54 9.87
CA MET A 188 3.85 -8.64 10.90
C MET A 188 4.95 -7.92 11.70
N LEU A 189 6.15 -8.51 11.82
CA LEU A 189 7.28 -7.89 12.50
C LEU A 189 8.18 -7.13 11.54
N MET A 190 8.59 -7.77 10.43
CA MET A 190 9.59 -7.21 9.51
C MET A 190 9.07 -5.97 8.76
N MET A 191 7.82 -5.98 8.32
CA MET A 191 7.27 -4.90 7.49
C MET A 191 7.16 -3.57 8.26
N PRO A 192 6.59 -3.51 9.49
CA PRO A 192 6.63 -2.28 10.30
C PRO A 192 8.04 -1.80 10.64
N LEU A 193 8.95 -2.71 10.96
CA LEU A 193 10.35 -2.35 11.26
C LEU A 193 11.06 -1.77 10.03
N MET A 194 10.83 -2.33 8.84
CA MET A 194 11.37 -1.80 7.60
C MET A 194 10.81 -0.40 7.29
N MET A 195 9.50 -0.17 7.51
CA MET A 195 8.90 1.16 7.36
C MET A 195 9.48 2.17 8.37
N GLY A 196 9.71 1.74 9.61
CA GLY A 196 10.40 2.53 10.63
C GLY A 196 11.83 2.88 10.21
N PHE A 197 12.59 1.93 9.70
CA PHE A 197 13.94 2.15 9.19
C PHE A 197 13.96 3.17 8.05
N PHE A 198 13.04 3.08 7.09
CA PHE A 198 12.90 4.09 6.05
C PHE A 198 12.54 5.46 6.63
N SER A 199 11.68 5.50 7.63
CA SER A 199 11.31 6.74 8.32
C SER A 199 12.47 7.39 9.08
N LEU A 200 13.44 6.59 9.54
CA LEU A 200 14.67 7.08 10.16
C LEU A 200 15.67 7.65 9.16
N THR A 201 15.72 7.06 7.97
CA THR A 201 16.77 7.31 6.97
C THR A 201 16.39 8.41 5.99
N TYR A 202 15.10 8.46 5.64
CA TYR A 202 14.58 9.39 4.64
C TYR A 202 13.92 10.62 5.29
N ALA A 203 13.64 11.62 4.46
CA ALA A 203 13.00 12.85 4.85
C ALA A 203 11.66 12.65 5.57
N SER A 204 11.37 13.46 6.59
CA SER A 204 10.14 13.40 7.41
C SER A 204 8.85 13.49 6.61
N GLY A 205 8.88 14.11 5.42
CA GLY A 205 7.76 14.11 4.49
C GLY A 205 7.31 12.70 4.08
N LEU A 206 8.24 11.74 3.92
CA LEU A 206 7.93 10.34 3.65
C LEU A 206 7.35 9.64 4.88
N ALA A 207 7.88 9.93 6.07
CA ALA A 207 7.35 9.38 7.32
C ALA A 207 5.89 9.81 7.57
N ILE A 208 5.57 11.08 7.29
CA ILE A 208 4.21 11.60 7.34
C ILE A 208 3.30 10.88 6.35
N TYR A 209 3.77 10.66 5.14
CA TYR A 209 3.02 9.86 4.15
C TYR A 209 2.71 8.45 4.67
N PHE A 210 3.67 7.75 5.27
CA PHE A 210 3.43 6.43 5.87
C PHE A 210 2.41 6.50 7.00
N LEU A 211 2.54 7.47 7.90
CA LEU A 211 1.61 7.65 9.01
C LEU A 211 0.18 7.87 8.50
N ILE A 212 -0.01 8.81 7.59
CA ILE A 212 -1.32 9.11 7.00
C ILE A 212 -1.88 7.90 6.26
N THR A 213 -1.05 7.22 5.48
CA THR A 213 -1.42 6.01 4.75
C THR A 213 -1.92 4.91 5.68
N ASN A 214 -1.25 4.70 6.82
CA ASN A 214 -1.68 3.73 7.83
C ASN A 214 -3.00 4.15 8.50
N LEU A 215 -3.12 5.41 8.92
CA LEU A 215 -4.35 5.92 9.54
C LEU A 215 -5.56 5.83 8.61
N VAL A 216 -5.37 6.22 7.35
CA VAL A 216 -6.42 6.08 6.32
C VAL A 216 -6.75 4.61 6.07
N GLY A 217 -5.75 3.74 6.03
CA GLY A 217 -5.94 2.29 5.89
C GLY A 217 -6.71 1.69 7.06
N ILE A 218 -6.44 2.10 8.29
CA ILE A 218 -7.19 1.72 9.49
C ILE A 218 -8.64 2.19 9.38
N LEU A 219 -8.85 3.46 9.00
CA LEU A 219 -10.19 4.00 8.80
C LEU A 219 -10.96 3.24 7.70
N GLN A 220 -10.31 2.99 6.57
CA GLN A 220 -10.89 2.19 5.48
C GLN A 220 -11.26 0.77 5.92
N TYR A 221 -10.42 0.13 6.76
CA TYR A 221 -10.74 -1.17 7.33
C TYR A 221 -12.07 -1.14 8.10
N TYR A 222 -12.28 -0.16 8.95
CA TYR A 222 -13.53 -0.04 9.73
C TYR A 222 -14.74 0.31 8.84
N LEU A 223 -14.57 1.20 7.87
CA LEU A 223 -15.64 1.59 6.95
C LEU A 223 -16.06 0.43 6.03
N PHE A 224 -15.09 -0.33 5.53
CA PHE A 224 -15.32 -1.43 4.61
C PHE A 224 -15.21 -2.81 5.29
N ARG A 225 -15.44 -2.89 6.59
CA ARG A 225 -15.26 -4.10 7.40
C ARG A 225 -15.90 -5.35 6.78
N ARG A 226 -17.03 -5.23 6.09
CA ARG A 226 -17.68 -6.34 5.39
C ARG A 226 -16.79 -7.02 4.34
N HIS A 227 -15.89 -6.30 3.72
CA HIS A 227 -14.94 -6.81 2.73
C HIS A 227 -13.69 -7.43 3.37
N TYR A 228 -13.35 -6.99 4.60
CA TYR A 228 -12.21 -7.48 5.38
C TYR A 228 -12.57 -8.61 6.34
N THR A 229 -13.86 -8.90 6.53
CA THR A 229 -14.28 -9.99 7.42
C THR A 229 -13.98 -11.32 6.76
N TYR A 230 -13.05 -12.05 7.31
CA TYR A 230 -12.69 -13.40 6.91
C TYR A 230 -13.58 -14.41 7.66
N ALA A 231 -13.99 -15.48 6.97
CA ALA A 231 -14.69 -16.58 7.63
C ALA A 231 -13.75 -17.22 8.69
N THR A 232 -14.26 -17.40 9.89
CA THR A 232 -13.50 -18.11 10.92
C THR A 232 -13.31 -19.57 10.53
N PRO A 233 -12.22 -20.25 10.93
CA PRO A 233 -12.00 -21.66 10.62
C PRO A 233 -13.19 -22.57 10.94
N ALA A 234 -13.93 -22.26 12.01
CA ALA A 234 -15.14 -23.00 12.41
C ALA A 234 -16.35 -22.82 11.47
N GLU A 235 -16.40 -21.73 10.69
CA GLU A 235 -17.47 -21.48 9.71
C GLU A 235 -17.16 -22.10 8.35
N THR A 236 -15.88 -22.21 7.98
CA THR A 236 -15.45 -22.84 6.73
C THR A 236 -15.66 -24.36 6.73
N ASP A 237 -15.51 -25.01 7.89
CA ASP A 237 -15.76 -26.46 8.01
C ASP A 237 -17.25 -26.83 7.92
N LYS A 238 -18.16 -25.88 8.13
CA LYS A 238 -19.63 -26.11 8.12
C LYS A 238 -20.31 -25.82 6.78
N LYS A 239 -19.67 -25.13 5.85
CA LYS A 239 -20.26 -24.84 4.54
C LYS A 239 -19.86 -25.89 3.51
N PRO A 240 -20.83 -26.61 2.88
CA PRO A 240 -20.52 -27.50 1.77
C PRO A 240 -19.95 -26.68 0.62
N VAL A 241 -18.79 -27.11 0.12
CA VAL A 241 -18.11 -26.45 -0.99
C VAL A 241 -18.98 -26.55 -2.24
N PRO A 242 -19.30 -25.42 -2.93
CA PRO A 242 -20.04 -25.46 -4.18
C PRO A 242 -19.32 -26.36 -5.18
N GLN A 243 -19.93 -27.50 -5.53
CA GLN A 243 -19.43 -28.35 -6.59
C GLN A 243 -19.75 -27.66 -7.93
N LYS A 244 -18.72 -27.30 -8.67
CA LYS A 244 -18.88 -26.84 -10.06
C LYS A 244 -19.40 -28.03 -10.86
N PRO A 245 -20.51 -27.91 -11.61
CA PRO A 245 -21.00 -29.02 -12.41
C PRO A 245 -19.90 -29.53 -13.36
N PRO A 246 -19.81 -30.86 -13.60
CA PRO A 246 -18.82 -31.41 -14.52
C PRO A 246 -19.05 -30.76 -15.89
N ARG A 247 -17.95 -30.24 -16.47
CA ARG A 247 -17.98 -29.76 -17.86
C ARG A 247 -18.41 -30.94 -18.73
N ALA A 248 -19.58 -30.83 -19.33
CA ALA A 248 -20.01 -31.77 -20.35
C ALA A 248 -18.94 -31.83 -21.45
N ASN A 249 -18.38 -33.01 -21.64
CA ASN A 249 -17.50 -33.31 -22.78
C ASN A 249 -18.29 -33.02 -24.05
N ALA A 250 -18.02 -31.93 -24.75
CA ALA A 250 -18.37 -31.77 -26.13
C ALA A 250 -17.52 -32.78 -26.96
N LYS A 251 -18.09 -33.97 -27.16
CA LYS A 251 -17.66 -34.84 -28.26
C LYS A 251 -18.37 -34.38 -29.50
N SER A 252 -17.66 -33.97 -30.48
CA SER A 252 -17.82 -34.27 -31.89
C SER A 252 -16.72 -33.61 -32.69
#